data_bdfb565cdb5b7b900e7a5f433005751d
#
_entry.id   bdfb565cdb5b7b900e7a5f433005751d
#
_cell.length_a   1.000
_cell.length_b   1.000
_cell.length_c   1.000
_cell.angle_alpha   90.00
_cell.angle_beta   90.00
_cell.angle_gamma   90.00
#
_symmetry.space_group_name_H-M   'P 1'
#
loop_
_entity.id
_entity.type
_entity.pdbx_description
1 polymer ?
#
loop_
_entity_poly.entity_id
_entity_poly.type
_entity_poly.pdbx_seq_one_letter_code
_entity_poly.pdbx_strand_id
1 'polypeptide(L)'
;MTLLNEQSSLTKISRGTDYEQHPTLKQIVPGHTCLSCDVCCRFLDQRSHLAPIFTKEEFDKAIQARLSADLFQNSRDGSSRQIRLKPYRDLFICPAFDPNTQQCTIYEHRPLDCQIYPLAIMRDIDGQKVVLGIDPICPFAEAKIQTQSFQHYADYISSFLESEIVVNRIAQNRDLIGCFQENVVVVRQLTKLTEKVVAKIAPPTDPC
;
A
#
# COMPACT_ATOMS: atom_id res chain seq x y z
N MET A 1 34.27 -36.36 53.23
CA MET A 1 33.01 -35.53 53.12
C MET A 1 33.04 -34.84 51.78
N THR A 2 32.37 -35.42 50.84
CA THR A 2 32.43 -35.06 49.44
C THR A 2 31.16 -34.27 49.11
N LEU A 3 31.30 -33.02 48.67
CA LEU A 3 30.22 -32.19 48.25
C LEU A 3 30.05 -32.38 46.73
N LEU A 4 28.94 -32.92 46.28
CA LEU A 4 28.51 -33.04 44.90
C LEU A 4 27.96 -31.71 44.40
N ASN A 5 28.55 -31.22 43.33
CA ASN A 5 28.14 -30.01 42.64
C ASN A 5 27.19 -30.38 41.47
N GLU A 6 25.93 -30.15 41.67
CA GLU A 6 24.92 -30.31 40.60
C GLU A 6 24.87 -29.03 39.75
N GLN A 7 25.49 -29.10 38.58
CA GLN A 7 25.31 -28.06 37.52
C GLN A 7 24.04 -28.35 36.72
N SER A 8 23.00 -27.59 37.06
CA SER A 8 21.76 -27.55 36.25
C SER A 8 22.00 -26.78 34.98
N SER A 9 22.04 -27.49 33.84
CA SER A 9 22.13 -26.91 32.50
C SER A 9 20.77 -26.35 32.08
N LEU A 10 20.60 -25.03 32.21
CA LEU A 10 19.49 -24.31 31.61
C LEU A 10 19.74 -24.14 30.11
N THR A 11 19.09 -24.97 29.32
CA THR A 11 19.01 -24.83 27.86
C THR A 11 18.20 -23.57 27.55
N LYS A 12 18.89 -22.49 27.15
CA LYS A 12 18.27 -21.29 26.58
C LYS A 12 17.67 -21.65 25.23
N ILE A 13 16.36 -21.83 25.20
CA ILE A 13 15.61 -21.82 23.94
C ILE A 13 15.56 -20.38 23.45
N SER A 14 16.47 -20.01 22.56
CA SER A 14 16.40 -18.77 21.80
C SER A 14 15.24 -18.89 20.81
N ARG A 15 14.09 -18.37 21.13
CA ARG A 15 13.04 -18.07 20.15
C ARG A 15 13.54 -16.87 19.34
N GLY A 16 14.30 -17.13 18.31
CA GLY A 16 14.59 -16.16 17.26
C GLY A 16 13.32 -15.95 16.46
N THR A 17 12.61 -14.88 16.74
CA THR A 17 11.68 -14.31 15.79
C THR A 17 12.52 -13.57 14.76
N ASP A 18 12.80 -14.23 13.64
CA ASP A 18 13.30 -13.56 12.44
C ASP A 18 12.17 -12.62 11.97
N TYR A 19 12.17 -11.41 12.51
CA TYR A 19 11.47 -10.31 11.88
C TYR A 19 12.25 -10.01 10.60
N GLU A 20 11.83 -10.58 9.47
CA GLU A 20 12.25 -10.10 8.17
C GLU A 20 12.05 -8.59 8.14
N GLN A 21 13.15 -7.85 8.13
CA GLN A 21 13.11 -6.40 8.05
C GLN A 21 12.53 -6.03 6.69
N HIS A 22 11.25 -5.67 6.66
CA HIS A 22 10.64 -5.14 5.46
C HIS A 22 11.41 -3.90 5.03
N PRO A 23 11.83 -3.81 3.75
CA PRO A 23 12.58 -2.67 3.28
C PRO A 23 11.77 -1.38 3.50
N THR A 24 12.39 -0.38 4.13
CA THR A 24 11.76 0.92 4.37
C THR A 24 11.63 1.68 3.06
N LEU A 25 10.42 2.05 2.70
CA LEU A 25 10.12 2.80 1.49
C LEU A 25 10.49 4.29 1.67
N LYS A 26 11.36 4.82 0.82
CA LYS A 26 11.61 6.26 0.75
C LYS A 26 10.48 6.92 -0.03
N GLN A 27 9.94 8.01 0.50
CA GLN A 27 8.91 8.79 -0.17
C GLN A 27 9.52 9.98 -0.91
N ILE A 28 9.02 10.26 -2.12
CA ILE A 28 9.43 11.46 -2.87
C ILE A 28 8.66 12.69 -2.43
N VAL A 29 7.37 12.52 -2.10
CA VAL A 29 6.57 13.62 -1.61
C VAL A 29 7.01 13.94 -0.20
N PRO A 30 7.54 15.16 0.06
CA PRO A 30 7.93 15.52 1.41
C PRO A 30 6.75 15.41 2.38
N GLY A 31 7.01 14.90 3.60
CA GLY A 31 5.96 14.68 4.58
C GLY A 31 5.12 15.94 4.88
N HIS A 32 5.75 17.12 4.97
CA HIS A 32 5.03 18.36 5.17
C HIS A 32 4.10 18.73 3.99
N THR A 33 4.47 18.39 2.75
CA THR A 33 3.59 18.58 1.58
C THR A 33 2.39 17.66 1.65
N CYS A 34 2.63 16.38 1.95
CA CYS A 34 1.57 15.40 2.11
C CYS A 34 0.61 15.74 3.26
N LEU A 35 1.15 16.18 4.40
CA LEU A 35 0.36 16.55 5.59
C LEU A 35 -0.40 17.88 5.45
N SER A 36 -0.10 18.69 4.43
CA SER A 36 -0.84 19.91 4.09
C SER A 36 -1.77 19.73 2.86
N CYS A 37 -1.90 18.49 2.36
CA CYS A 37 -2.67 18.15 1.18
C CYS A 37 -3.69 17.06 1.53
N ASP A 38 -4.88 17.14 0.97
CA ASP A 38 -5.97 16.20 1.23
C ASP A 38 -6.50 15.48 -0.02
N VAL A 39 -5.86 15.69 -1.17
CA VAL A 39 -6.35 15.19 -2.47
C VAL A 39 -6.57 13.68 -2.46
N CYS A 40 -5.57 12.88 -2.07
CA CYS A 40 -5.68 11.42 -2.03
C CYS A 40 -6.51 10.86 -0.86
N CYS A 41 -7.01 11.74 0.03
CA CYS A 41 -7.87 11.37 1.15
C CYS A 41 -9.35 11.70 0.90
N ARG A 42 -9.70 12.28 -0.27
CA ARG A 42 -11.06 12.65 -0.67
C ARG A 42 -11.51 11.84 -1.87
N PHE A 43 -12.78 11.48 -1.88
CA PHE A 43 -13.37 10.59 -2.88
C PHE A 43 -14.75 11.11 -3.29
N LEU A 44 -15.11 10.91 -4.55
CA LEU A 44 -16.43 11.28 -5.07
C LEU A 44 -17.52 10.24 -4.74
N ASP A 45 -17.14 8.99 -4.51
CA ASP A 45 -18.06 7.88 -4.24
C ASP A 45 -17.67 7.18 -2.93
N GLN A 46 -18.68 6.84 -2.12
CA GLN A 46 -18.50 6.10 -0.87
C GLN A 46 -17.90 4.71 -1.08
N ARG A 47 -18.19 4.09 -2.21
CA ARG A 47 -17.69 2.76 -2.61
C ARG A 47 -16.56 2.84 -3.61
N SER A 48 -15.81 3.94 -3.57
CA SER A 48 -14.67 4.12 -4.46
C SER A 48 -13.71 2.93 -4.36
N HIS A 49 -13.38 2.34 -5.50
CA HIS A 49 -12.36 1.30 -5.60
C HIS A 49 -10.96 1.84 -5.27
N LEU A 50 -10.78 3.17 -5.26
CA LEU A 50 -9.55 3.85 -4.86
C LEU A 50 -9.41 4.01 -3.34
N ALA A 51 -10.42 3.59 -2.55
CA ALA A 51 -10.29 3.60 -1.10
C ALA A 51 -9.14 2.69 -0.66
N PRO A 52 -8.23 3.16 0.22
CA PRO A 52 -7.00 2.46 0.58
C PRO A 52 -7.20 0.99 0.98
N ILE A 53 -6.33 0.13 0.45
CA ILE A 53 -6.27 -1.29 0.72
C ILE A 53 -5.15 -1.55 1.75
N PHE A 54 -5.47 -2.36 2.75
CA PHE A 54 -4.57 -2.76 3.83
C PHE A 54 -4.34 -4.26 3.78
N THR A 55 -3.11 -4.71 3.70
CA THR A 55 -2.77 -6.10 4.00
C THR A 55 -3.13 -6.42 5.45
N LYS A 56 -3.16 -7.70 5.82
CA LYS A 56 -3.43 -8.08 7.20
C LYS A 56 -2.49 -7.39 8.21
N GLU A 57 -1.20 -7.33 7.91
CA GLU A 57 -0.20 -6.68 8.77
C GLU A 57 -0.41 -5.17 8.89
N GLU A 58 -0.76 -4.51 7.79
CA GLU A 58 -1.04 -3.08 7.78
C GLU A 58 -2.33 -2.75 8.52
N PHE A 59 -3.36 -3.60 8.38
CA PHE A 59 -4.58 -3.51 9.17
C PHE A 59 -4.27 -3.62 10.67
N ASP A 60 -3.50 -4.64 11.08
CA ASP A 60 -3.14 -4.83 12.49
C ASP A 60 -2.39 -3.60 13.05
N LYS A 61 -1.48 -2.99 12.26
CA LYS A 61 -0.80 -1.73 12.61
C LYS A 61 -1.76 -0.54 12.69
N ALA A 62 -2.73 -0.45 11.79
CA ALA A 62 -3.72 0.62 11.81
C ALA A 62 -4.62 0.53 13.06
N ILE A 63 -4.99 -0.69 13.49
CA ILE A 63 -5.73 -0.91 14.74
C ILE A 63 -4.88 -0.53 15.95
N GLN A 64 -3.60 -0.88 15.98
CA GLN A 64 -2.67 -0.45 17.03
C GLN A 64 -2.52 1.08 17.07
N ALA A 65 -2.58 1.75 15.92
CA ALA A 65 -2.62 3.21 15.78
C ALA A 65 -4.01 3.82 16.06
N ARG A 66 -4.92 3.05 16.69
CA ARG A 66 -6.25 3.46 17.17
C ARG A 66 -7.32 3.69 16.10
N LEU A 67 -7.17 3.16 14.90
CA LEU A 67 -8.32 3.03 14.01
C LEU A 67 -9.22 1.89 14.48
N SER A 68 -10.54 2.10 14.41
CA SER A 68 -11.49 1.06 14.78
C SER A 68 -11.65 0.02 13.68
N ALA A 69 -11.80 -1.27 14.04
CA ALA A 69 -11.92 -2.37 13.09
C ALA A 69 -13.21 -2.30 12.24
N ASP A 70 -14.27 -1.68 12.76
CA ASP A 70 -15.53 -1.47 12.06
C ASP A 70 -15.43 -0.46 10.90
N LEU A 71 -14.34 0.31 10.83
CA LEU A 71 -14.03 1.16 9.69
C LEU A 71 -13.54 0.40 8.46
N PHE A 72 -13.39 -0.92 8.55
CA PHE A 72 -12.87 -1.75 7.47
C PHE A 72 -13.92 -2.76 6.99
N GLN A 73 -13.77 -3.18 5.77
CA GLN A 73 -14.48 -4.29 5.15
C GLN A 73 -13.49 -5.23 4.48
N ASN A 74 -13.92 -6.44 4.15
CA ASN A 74 -13.12 -7.30 3.29
C ASN A 74 -12.92 -6.61 1.95
N SER A 75 -11.72 -6.70 1.41
CA SER A 75 -11.46 -6.35 0.02
C SER A 75 -12.22 -7.30 -0.92
N ARG A 76 -12.27 -6.98 -2.20
CA ARG A 76 -13.07 -7.70 -3.19
C ARG A 76 -12.77 -9.21 -3.23
N ASP A 77 -11.50 -9.59 -3.20
CA ASP A 77 -11.07 -11.00 -3.19
C ASP A 77 -10.95 -11.59 -1.77
N GLY A 78 -11.19 -10.80 -0.75
CA GLY A 78 -11.12 -11.19 0.66
C GLY A 78 -9.71 -11.35 1.23
N SER A 79 -8.66 -11.14 0.42
CA SER A 79 -7.26 -11.30 0.86
C SER A 79 -6.77 -10.17 1.76
N SER A 80 -7.41 -9.01 1.67
CA SER A 80 -7.01 -7.76 2.32
C SER A 80 -8.20 -7.11 3.03
N ARG A 81 -7.97 -5.91 3.57
CA ARG A 81 -9.01 -5.05 4.12
C ARG A 81 -9.05 -3.74 3.35
N GLN A 82 -10.24 -3.29 2.99
CA GLN A 82 -10.45 -1.96 2.43
C GLN A 82 -11.08 -1.05 3.48
N ILE A 83 -10.59 0.18 3.60
CA ILE A 83 -11.17 1.14 4.52
C ILE A 83 -12.50 1.65 3.97
N ARG A 84 -13.51 1.78 4.84
CA ARG A 84 -14.83 2.34 4.49
C ARG A 84 -14.77 3.85 4.57
N LEU A 85 -15.08 4.51 3.48
CA LEU A 85 -15.13 5.96 3.42
C LEU A 85 -16.33 6.51 4.20
N LYS A 86 -16.14 7.63 4.88
CA LYS A 86 -17.21 8.32 5.61
C LYS A 86 -17.67 9.57 4.88
N PRO A 87 -18.97 9.93 4.92
CA PRO A 87 -19.48 11.18 4.33
C PRO A 87 -18.82 12.41 4.98
N TYR A 88 -18.49 13.39 4.16
CA TYR A 88 -17.99 14.68 4.60
C TYR A 88 -18.37 15.77 3.59
N ARG A 89 -19.32 16.64 3.96
CA ARG A 89 -19.93 17.62 3.05
C ARG A 89 -20.54 16.93 1.83
N ASP A 90 -20.12 17.32 0.63
CA ASP A 90 -20.54 16.79 -0.68
C ASP A 90 -19.65 15.66 -1.22
N LEU A 91 -18.69 15.19 -0.40
CA LEU A 91 -17.69 14.18 -0.73
C LEU A 91 -17.65 13.06 0.32
N PHE A 92 -16.74 12.12 0.11
CA PHE A 92 -16.39 11.09 1.08
C PHE A 92 -14.91 11.22 1.43
N ILE A 93 -14.55 10.91 2.67
CA ILE A 93 -13.15 10.97 3.12
C ILE A 93 -12.72 9.66 3.77
N CYS A 94 -11.40 9.40 3.70
CA CYS A 94 -10.78 8.35 4.48
C CYS A 94 -11.02 8.61 5.99
N PRO A 95 -11.49 7.65 6.79
CA PRO A 95 -11.66 7.83 8.24
C PRO A 95 -10.40 8.21 8.99
N ALA A 96 -9.22 7.83 8.47
CA ALA A 96 -7.93 8.22 9.03
C ALA A 96 -7.55 9.69 8.74
N PHE A 97 -8.28 10.38 7.86
CA PHE A 97 -8.08 11.81 7.60
C PHE A 97 -8.90 12.65 8.58
N ASP A 98 -8.22 13.54 9.31
CA ASP A 98 -8.86 14.55 10.16
C ASP A 98 -9.02 15.86 9.35
N PRO A 99 -10.27 16.24 9.00
CA PRO A 99 -10.49 17.44 8.20
C PRO A 99 -10.24 18.76 8.96
N ASN A 100 -10.12 18.74 10.29
CA ASN A 100 -9.83 19.95 11.08
C ASN A 100 -8.33 20.28 11.04
N THR A 101 -7.50 19.28 11.11
CA THR A 101 -6.03 19.43 11.03
C THR A 101 -5.48 19.24 9.62
N GLN A 102 -6.30 18.72 8.70
CA GLN A 102 -5.90 18.28 7.35
C GLN A 102 -4.80 17.23 7.35
N GLN A 103 -4.75 16.38 8.35
CA GLN A 103 -3.68 15.40 8.55
C GLN A 103 -4.21 13.97 8.59
N CYS A 104 -3.39 13.04 8.13
CA CYS A 104 -3.62 11.62 8.32
C CYS A 104 -3.23 11.23 9.75
N THR A 105 -4.18 10.72 10.53
CA THR A 105 -3.97 10.31 11.94
C THR A 105 -3.07 9.09 12.10
N ILE A 106 -2.89 8.31 11.02
CA ILE A 106 -2.03 7.13 10.97
C ILE A 106 -0.87 7.30 9.98
N TYR A 107 -0.36 8.53 9.80
CA TYR A 107 0.60 8.86 8.74
C TYR A 107 1.79 7.89 8.68
N GLU A 108 2.38 7.55 9.83
CA GLU A 108 3.51 6.62 9.93
C GLU A 108 3.14 5.14 9.70
N HIS A 109 1.83 4.82 9.76
CA HIS A 109 1.29 3.48 9.59
C HIS A 109 0.40 3.35 8.35
N ARG A 110 0.58 4.25 7.37
CA ARG A 110 -0.15 4.17 6.10
C ARG A 110 0.12 2.87 5.38
N PRO A 111 -0.88 2.28 4.72
CA PRO A 111 -0.67 1.10 3.89
C PRO A 111 0.22 1.42 2.68
N LEU A 112 0.78 0.39 2.05
CA LEU A 112 1.62 0.50 0.86
C LEU A 112 0.98 1.39 -0.21
N ASP A 113 -0.31 1.20 -0.43
CA ASP A 113 -1.13 1.96 -1.37
C ASP A 113 -1.00 3.48 -1.17
N CYS A 114 -1.09 3.93 0.09
CA CYS A 114 -0.89 5.34 0.43
C CYS A 114 0.59 5.75 0.46
N GLN A 115 1.50 4.83 0.75
CA GLN A 115 2.93 5.15 0.86
C GLN A 115 3.56 5.43 -0.50
N ILE A 116 3.14 4.73 -1.55
CA ILE A 116 3.67 4.92 -2.91
C ILE A 116 3.00 6.08 -3.65
N TYR A 117 1.82 6.57 -3.19
CA TYR A 117 1.13 7.66 -3.86
C TYR A 117 2.07 8.88 -4.05
N PRO A 118 2.11 9.53 -5.20
CA PRO A 118 1.15 9.49 -6.32
C PRO A 118 1.35 8.36 -7.36
N LEU A 119 2.17 7.37 -7.06
CA LEU A 119 2.27 6.19 -7.89
C LEU A 119 1.17 5.19 -7.51
N ALA A 120 0.69 4.42 -8.48
CA ALA A 120 -0.31 3.39 -8.29
C ALA A 120 0.08 2.10 -9.02
N ILE A 121 -0.19 0.96 -8.39
CA ILE A 121 -0.07 -0.35 -9.02
C ILE A 121 -1.42 -0.66 -9.67
N MET A 122 -1.45 -0.88 -10.97
CA MET A 122 -2.70 -1.14 -11.66
C MET A 122 -2.51 -2.12 -12.82
N ARG A 123 -3.62 -2.65 -13.34
CA ARG A 123 -3.60 -3.37 -14.61
C ARG A 123 -3.45 -2.38 -15.76
N ASP A 124 -2.83 -2.85 -16.85
CA ASP A 124 -2.89 -2.13 -18.13
C ASP A 124 -4.32 -2.18 -18.72
N ILE A 125 -4.53 -1.45 -19.80
CA ILE A 125 -5.84 -1.34 -20.47
C ILE A 125 -6.41 -2.71 -20.90
N ASP A 126 -5.54 -3.64 -21.28
CA ASP A 126 -5.93 -4.98 -21.71
C ASP A 126 -6.05 -5.97 -20.56
N GLY A 127 -5.71 -5.56 -19.32
CA GLY A 127 -5.69 -6.41 -18.12
C GLY A 127 -4.59 -7.48 -18.13
N GLN A 128 -3.68 -7.46 -19.13
CA GLN A 128 -2.68 -8.49 -19.35
C GLN A 128 -1.39 -8.26 -18.55
N LYS A 129 -1.14 -7.02 -18.15
CA LYS A 129 0.09 -6.63 -17.46
C LYS A 129 -0.23 -5.86 -16.18
N VAL A 130 0.67 -5.93 -15.25
CA VAL A 130 0.70 -5.03 -14.10
C VAL A 130 1.68 -3.90 -14.40
N VAL A 131 1.22 -2.68 -14.20
CA VAL A 131 1.98 -1.47 -14.50
C VAL A 131 2.04 -0.56 -13.28
N LEU A 132 3.06 0.28 -13.23
CA LEU A 132 3.18 1.40 -12.32
C LEU A 132 2.72 2.65 -13.06
N GLY A 133 1.70 3.30 -12.55
CA GLY A 133 1.18 4.55 -13.08
C GLY A 133 1.44 5.72 -12.14
N ILE A 134 1.33 6.94 -12.66
CA ILE A 134 1.36 8.19 -11.90
C ILE A 134 0.00 8.85 -12.00
N ASP A 135 -0.60 9.15 -10.86
CA ASP A 135 -1.84 9.92 -10.79
C ASP A 135 -1.51 11.44 -10.83
N PRO A 136 -1.83 12.13 -11.94
CA PRO A 136 -1.52 13.54 -12.11
C PRO A 136 -2.39 14.48 -11.26
N ILE A 137 -3.45 13.98 -10.63
CA ILE A 137 -4.27 14.78 -9.71
C ILE A 137 -3.49 15.23 -8.47
N CYS A 138 -2.40 14.53 -8.15
CA CYS A 138 -1.48 14.97 -7.10
C CYS A 138 -0.74 16.25 -7.52
N PRO A 139 -0.89 17.39 -6.81
CA PRO A 139 -0.23 18.63 -7.21
C PRO A 139 1.30 18.51 -7.23
N PHE A 140 1.88 17.67 -6.39
CA PHE A 140 3.32 17.42 -6.43
C PHE A 140 3.71 16.62 -7.68
N ALA A 141 2.93 15.61 -8.08
CA ALA A 141 3.20 14.85 -9.29
C ALA A 141 3.02 15.71 -10.53
N GLU A 142 1.94 16.47 -10.63
CA GLU A 142 1.68 17.40 -11.73
C GLU A 142 2.89 18.33 -11.96
N ALA A 143 3.44 18.91 -10.90
CA ALA A 143 4.57 19.82 -10.98
C ALA A 143 5.92 19.15 -11.27
N LYS A 144 6.07 17.83 -11.02
CA LYS A 144 7.37 17.14 -11.01
C LYS A 144 7.50 15.95 -11.96
N ILE A 145 6.42 15.47 -12.55
CA ILE A 145 6.38 14.25 -13.36
C ILE A 145 7.44 14.24 -14.48
N GLN A 146 7.75 15.39 -15.07
CA GLN A 146 8.72 15.52 -16.14
C GLN A 146 10.17 15.69 -15.64
N THR A 147 10.39 15.78 -14.33
CA THR A 147 11.74 15.95 -13.80
C THR A 147 12.50 14.63 -13.74
N GLN A 148 13.81 14.70 -13.97
CA GLN A 148 14.68 13.53 -13.85
C GLN A 148 14.62 12.89 -12.44
N SER A 149 14.52 13.71 -11.39
CA SER A 149 14.38 13.22 -10.02
C SER A 149 13.13 12.41 -9.82
N PHE A 150 12.01 12.78 -10.45
CA PHE A 150 10.77 12.01 -10.38
C PHE A 150 10.89 10.69 -11.15
N GLN A 151 11.55 10.69 -12.31
CA GLN A 151 11.81 9.47 -13.09
C GLN A 151 12.70 8.50 -12.31
N HIS A 152 13.76 8.97 -11.67
CA HIS A 152 14.61 8.15 -10.80
C HIS A 152 13.81 7.58 -9.60
N TYR A 153 12.86 8.34 -9.09
CA TYR A 153 11.99 7.82 -8.03
C TYR A 153 11.04 6.75 -8.55
N ALA A 154 10.47 6.91 -9.74
CA ALA A 154 9.65 5.87 -10.35
C ALA A 154 10.45 4.57 -10.58
N ASP A 155 11.73 4.68 -10.98
CA ASP A 155 12.64 3.53 -11.11
C ASP A 155 12.91 2.86 -9.76
N TYR A 156 13.13 3.67 -8.71
CA TYR A 156 13.32 3.17 -7.35
C TYR A 156 12.09 2.42 -6.85
N ILE A 157 10.88 2.99 -7.00
CA ILE A 157 9.63 2.33 -6.61
C ILE A 157 9.39 1.06 -7.43
N SER A 158 9.63 1.10 -8.73
CA SER A 158 9.52 -0.09 -9.58
C SER A 158 10.44 -1.22 -9.08
N SER A 159 11.70 -0.90 -8.79
CA SER A 159 12.67 -1.86 -8.25
C SER A 159 12.24 -2.41 -6.89
N PHE A 160 11.68 -1.57 -6.02
CA PHE A 160 11.15 -1.98 -4.73
C PHE A 160 9.96 -2.94 -4.90
N LEU A 161 9.00 -2.60 -5.76
CA LEU A 161 7.80 -3.41 -6.02
C LEU A 161 8.14 -4.75 -6.70
N GLU A 162 9.23 -4.81 -7.47
CA GLU A 162 9.73 -6.01 -8.14
C GLU A 162 10.73 -6.82 -7.30
N SER A 163 10.97 -6.44 -6.04
CA SER A 163 11.70 -7.30 -5.10
C SER A 163 10.87 -8.54 -4.75
N GLU A 164 11.53 -9.68 -4.56
CA GLU A 164 10.87 -10.97 -4.35
C GLU A 164 9.87 -10.93 -3.19
N ILE A 165 10.24 -10.30 -2.07
CA ILE A 165 9.41 -10.16 -0.88
C ILE A 165 8.13 -9.38 -1.21
N VAL A 166 8.26 -8.23 -1.90
CA VAL A 166 7.12 -7.37 -2.23
C VAL A 166 6.23 -7.99 -3.29
N VAL A 167 6.82 -8.62 -4.33
CA VAL A 167 6.07 -9.39 -5.34
C VAL A 167 5.21 -10.47 -4.68
N ASN A 168 5.78 -11.25 -3.76
CA ASN A 168 5.03 -12.30 -3.05
C ASN A 168 3.91 -11.70 -2.19
N ARG A 169 4.18 -10.59 -1.50
CA ARG A 169 3.19 -9.89 -0.69
C ARG A 169 2.02 -9.36 -1.52
N ILE A 170 2.27 -8.70 -2.65
CA ILE A 170 1.22 -8.21 -3.55
C ILE A 170 0.46 -9.38 -4.19
N ALA A 171 1.14 -10.46 -4.58
CA ALA A 171 0.49 -11.64 -5.14
C ALA A 171 -0.44 -12.35 -4.16
N GLN A 172 -0.23 -12.21 -2.85
CA GLN A 172 -1.11 -12.68 -1.79
C GLN A 172 -2.25 -11.69 -1.47
N ASN A 173 -2.13 -10.44 -1.89
CA ASN A 173 -3.07 -9.36 -1.63
C ASN A 173 -3.41 -8.65 -2.96
N ARG A 174 -4.10 -9.36 -3.84
CA ARG A 174 -4.28 -8.94 -5.26
C ARG A 174 -5.07 -7.67 -5.44
N ASP A 175 -5.91 -7.32 -4.48
CA ASP A 175 -6.67 -6.06 -4.51
C ASP A 175 -5.79 -4.81 -4.36
N LEU A 176 -4.49 -4.97 -4.01
CA LEU A 176 -3.48 -3.91 -4.15
C LEU A 176 -3.18 -3.55 -5.62
N ILE A 177 -3.60 -4.40 -6.57
CA ILE A 177 -3.48 -4.12 -7.99
C ILE A 177 -4.81 -3.53 -8.44
N GLY A 178 -4.83 -2.21 -8.61
CA GLY A 178 -6.01 -1.47 -9.05
C GLY A 178 -6.41 -1.79 -10.49
N CYS A 179 -7.56 -1.26 -10.86
CA CYS A 179 -8.06 -1.27 -12.22
C CYS A 179 -7.31 -0.26 -13.09
N PHE A 180 -7.37 -0.42 -14.40
CA PHE A 180 -6.91 0.60 -15.32
C PHE A 180 -7.67 1.93 -15.10
N GLN A 181 -6.94 3.03 -15.12
CA GLN A 181 -7.47 4.37 -14.98
C GLN A 181 -6.96 5.23 -16.13
N GLU A 182 -7.87 5.77 -16.92
CA GLU A 182 -7.54 6.54 -18.14
C GLU A 182 -6.72 7.81 -17.88
N ASN A 183 -6.92 8.43 -16.69
CA ASN A 183 -6.21 9.63 -16.29
C ASN A 183 -4.81 9.37 -15.70
N VAL A 184 -4.46 8.11 -15.44
CA VAL A 184 -3.17 7.73 -14.86
C VAL A 184 -2.14 7.49 -15.97
N VAL A 185 -0.98 8.13 -15.85
CA VAL A 185 0.11 8.00 -16.82
C VAL A 185 0.96 6.78 -16.47
N VAL A 186 0.96 5.77 -17.35
CA VAL A 186 1.80 4.58 -17.20
C VAL A 186 3.28 4.96 -17.36
N VAL A 187 4.12 4.59 -16.39
CA VAL A 187 5.56 4.92 -16.40
C VAL A 187 6.46 3.71 -16.45
N ARG A 188 6.06 2.58 -15.87
CA ARG A 188 6.85 1.34 -15.89
C ARG A 188 5.92 0.12 -15.99
N GLN A 189 6.38 -0.93 -16.64
CA GLN A 189 5.80 -2.25 -16.51
C GLN A 189 6.45 -2.97 -15.33
N LEU A 190 5.65 -3.66 -14.52
CA LEU A 190 6.11 -4.50 -13.40
C LEU A 190 6.14 -5.96 -13.86
N THR A 191 7.26 -6.35 -14.47
CA THR A 191 7.36 -7.63 -15.20
C THR A 191 7.26 -8.84 -14.27
N LYS A 192 8.04 -8.86 -13.19
CA LYS A 192 8.02 -9.98 -12.21
C LYS A 192 6.66 -10.10 -11.53
N LEU A 193 6.05 -8.98 -11.20
CA LEU A 193 4.71 -8.96 -10.62
C LEU A 193 3.69 -9.47 -11.64
N THR A 194 3.78 -9.05 -12.91
CA THR A 194 2.95 -9.55 -14.00
C THR A 194 3.04 -11.07 -14.10
N GLU A 195 4.23 -11.62 -14.23
CA GLU A 195 4.47 -13.07 -14.31
C GLU A 195 3.89 -13.82 -13.11
N LYS A 196 4.07 -13.27 -11.90
CA LYS A 196 3.59 -13.90 -10.66
C LYS A 196 2.07 -13.91 -10.53
N VAL A 197 1.41 -12.86 -11.02
CA VAL A 197 -0.04 -12.66 -10.85
C VAL A 197 -0.83 -13.20 -12.03
N VAL A 198 -0.39 -12.93 -13.27
CA VAL A 198 -1.13 -13.29 -14.50
C VAL A 198 -1.08 -14.80 -14.76
N ALA A 199 0.03 -15.48 -14.44
CA ALA A 199 0.15 -16.94 -14.58
C ALA A 199 -0.93 -17.74 -13.80
N LYS A 200 -1.71 -17.10 -12.93
CA LYS A 200 -2.73 -17.72 -12.08
C LYS A 200 -4.17 -17.22 -12.31
N ILE A 201 -4.39 -16.39 -13.33
CA ILE A 201 -5.70 -15.78 -13.55
C ILE A 201 -6.27 -16.27 -14.89
N ALA A 202 -7.45 -16.89 -14.83
CA ALA A 202 -8.36 -16.91 -15.96
C ALA A 202 -8.69 -15.43 -16.35
N PRO A 203 -8.93 -15.12 -17.64
CA PRO A 203 -9.25 -13.76 -18.05
C PRO A 203 -10.37 -13.21 -17.18
N PRO A 204 -10.30 -11.94 -16.75
CA PRO A 204 -11.32 -11.35 -15.92
C PRO A 204 -12.68 -11.42 -16.62
N THR A 205 -13.64 -12.07 -16.00
CA THR A 205 -15.03 -12.11 -16.45
C THR A 205 -15.80 -10.85 -16.07
N ASP A 206 -15.15 -9.95 -15.33
CA ASP A 206 -15.75 -8.70 -14.85
C ASP A 206 -14.80 -7.53 -15.13
N PRO A 207 -15.24 -6.50 -15.87
CA PRO A 207 -14.52 -5.24 -15.89
C PRO A 207 -14.55 -4.69 -14.46
N CYS A 208 -13.43 -4.23 -14.00
CA CYS A 208 -13.29 -3.58 -12.71
C CYS A 208 -14.42 -2.60 -12.38
#